data_def388206af1e826fbed57772447e556
#
_entry.id   def388206af1e826fbed57772447e556
#
_cell.length_a   1.000
_cell.length_b   1.000
_cell.length_c   1.000
_cell.angle_alpha   90.00
_cell.angle_beta   90.00
_cell.angle_gamma   90.00
#
_symmetry.space_group_name_H-M   'P 1'
#
loop_
_entity.id
_entity.type
_entity.pdbx_description
1 polymer ?
#
loop_
_entity_poly.entity_id
_entity_poly.type
_entity_poly.pdbx_seq_one_letter_code
_entity_poly.pdbx_strand_id
1 'polypeptide(L)'
;MGQAEQIFIEASGIEDFESQASILEGELWLSCTAPLKHSPQSRLGVRGPDGVNAINQLMRSNGRWEGTSTDGAGFVSACRHIGVEPSESILRMRGGGSAARSIAAAWSLEGGSIIPEEGRRKLVEGPWQTSLLGSGNADISIDLDAAPAGGESMELEGQIQVSISYNEDSSKEDFAVIMVAAQHLEAWGSLFAPSRKELLPRLDELLSLL
;
A
#
# COMPACT_ATOMS: atom_id res chain seq x y z
N MET A 1 20.35 23.38 1.32
CA MET A 1 19.31 22.42 0.89
C MET A 1 20.00 21.45 -0.06
N GLY A 2 20.00 20.15 0.24
CA GLY A 2 20.45 19.12 -0.72
C GLY A 2 19.51 19.09 -1.92
N GLN A 3 20.05 18.84 -3.09
CA GLN A 3 19.28 18.66 -4.31
C GLN A 3 18.81 17.20 -4.32
N ALA A 4 17.51 16.96 -4.42
CA ALA A 4 16.98 15.61 -4.61
C ALA A 4 16.98 15.29 -6.11
N GLU A 5 17.43 14.10 -6.45
CA GLU A 5 17.39 13.56 -7.82
C GLU A 5 16.37 12.43 -7.85
N GLN A 6 15.51 12.43 -8.86
CA GLN A 6 14.59 11.33 -9.10
C GLN A 6 15.29 10.26 -9.95
N ILE A 7 15.28 9.03 -9.44
CA ILE A 7 15.84 7.87 -10.12
C ILE A 7 14.78 6.79 -10.28
N PHE A 8 14.98 5.93 -11.27
CA PHE A 8 14.16 4.74 -11.49
C PHE A 8 15.08 3.50 -11.48
N ILE A 9 14.75 2.52 -10.65
CA ILE A 9 15.47 1.25 -10.57
C ILE A 9 14.56 0.16 -11.11
N GLU A 10 14.91 -0.39 -12.26
CA GLU A 10 14.26 -1.57 -12.80
C GLU A 10 15.07 -2.80 -12.37
N ALA A 11 14.49 -3.63 -11.50
CA ALA A 11 15.15 -4.79 -10.94
C ALA A 11 14.31 -6.05 -11.12
N SER A 12 14.95 -7.11 -11.62
CA SER A 12 14.35 -8.43 -11.82
C SER A 12 14.09 -9.18 -10.49
N GLY A 13 14.73 -8.76 -9.41
CA GLY A 13 14.61 -9.33 -8.08
C GLY A 13 15.47 -8.58 -7.07
N ILE A 14 15.50 -9.07 -5.83
CA ILE A 14 16.17 -8.36 -4.73
C ILE A 14 17.68 -8.28 -4.90
N GLU A 15 18.33 -9.29 -5.46
CA GLU A 15 19.79 -9.31 -5.68
C GLU A 15 20.20 -8.28 -6.73
N ASP A 16 19.42 -8.17 -7.80
CA ASP A 16 19.60 -7.17 -8.83
C ASP A 16 19.37 -5.76 -8.26
N PHE A 17 18.30 -5.57 -7.47
CA PHE A 17 18.06 -4.33 -6.74
C PHE A 17 19.22 -3.95 -5.82
N GLU A 18 19.73 -4.89 -5.01
CA GLU A 18 20.86 -4.63 -4.11
C GLU A 18 22.11 -4.20 -4.88
N SER A 19 22.40 -4.86 -6.01
CA SER A 19 23.50 -4.51 -6.88
C SER A 19 23.38 -3.08 -7.42
N GLN A 20 22.22 -2.72 -7.97
CA GLN A 20 21.96 -1.39 -8.50
C GLN A 20 21.97 -0.32 -7.39
N ALA A 21 21.34 -0.60 -6.25
CA ALA A 21 21.32 0.33 -5.12
C ALA A 21 22.69 0.55 -4.48
N SER A 22 23.58 -0.43 -4.55
CA SER A 22 24.92 -0.36 -3.92
C SER A 22 25.82 0.73 -4.50
N ILE A 23 25.65 1.07 -5.77
CA ILE A 23 26.44 2.09 -6.47
C ILE A 23 25.87 3.51 -6.32
N LEU A 24 24.68 3.64 -5.76
CA LEU A 24 24.06 4.96 -5.53
C LEU A 24 24.60 5.57 -4.24
N GLU A 25 24.91 6.85 -4.30
CA GLU A 25 25.42 7.60 -3.16
C GLU A 25 24.28 8.32 -2.41
N GLY A 26 24.54 8.72 -1.17
CA GLY A 26 23.60 9.49 -0.36
C GLY A 26 22.47 8.67 0.25
N GLU A 27 21.43 9.36 0.66
CA GLU A 27 20.21 8.78 1.18
C GLU A 27 19.30 8.36 0.04
N LEU A 28 18.67 7.19 0.16
CA LEU A 28 17.69 6.70 -0.81
C LEU A 28 16.33 6.62 -0.16
N TRP A 29 15.32 7.11 -0.85
CA TRP A 29 13.90 7.01 -0.49
C TRP A 29 13.16 6.38 -1.66
N LEU A 30 12.66 5.17 -1.48
CA LEU A 30 12.23 4.32 -2.58
C LEU A 30 10.83 3.76 -2.34
N SER A 31 10.00 3.82 -3.37
CA SER A 31 8.76 3.04 -3.44
C SER A 31 9.02 1.74 -4.18
N CYS A 32 8.62 0.61 -3.57
CA CYS A 32 8.80 -0.71 -4.13
C CYS A 32 7.49 -1.26 -4.69
N THR A 33 7.56 -1.82 -5.89
CA THR A 33 6.47 -2.57 -6.51
C THR A 33 6.81 -4.07 -6.58
N ALA A 34 5.94 -4.87 -7.19
CA ALA A 34 6.27 -6.25 -7.51
C ALA A 34 7.47 -6.30 -8.50
N PRO A 35 8.38 -7.27 -8.38
CA PRO A 35 8.35 -8.41 -7.45
C PRO A 35 8.98 -8.15 -6.07
N LEU A 36 9.47 -6.96 -5.79
CA LEU A 36 10.34 -6.67 -4.65
C LEU A 36 9.64 -6.68 -3.29
N LYS A 37 8.34 -6.37 -3.21
CA LYS A 37 7.60 -6.15 -1.95
C LYS A 37 7.74 -7.26 -0.89
N HIS A 38 8.07 -8.50 -1.28
CA HIS A 38 8.16 -9.64 -0.36
C HIS A 38 9.58 -9.88 0.22
N SER A 39 10.58 -9.29 -0.40
CA SER A 39 11.97 -9.64 -0.16
C SER A 39 12.70 -8.76 0.86
N PRO A 40 12.35 -7.47 1.07
CA PRO A 40 13.14 -6.60 1.93
C PRO A 40 13.27 -7.07 3.37
N GLN A 41 12.22 -7.67 3.94
CA GLN A 41 12.27 -8.15 5.32
C GLN A 41 13.33 -9.27 5.51
N SER A 42 13.39 -10.22 4.59
CA SER A 42 14.30 -11.36 4.69
C SER A 42 15.70 -11.06 4.19
N ARG A 43 15.86 -10.17 3.22
CA ARG A 43 17.14 -9.92 2.53
C ARG A 43 17.85 -8.67 3.04
N LEU A 44 17.12 -7.60 3.33
CA LEU A 44 17.69 -6.34 3.82
C LEU A 44 17.62 -6.21 5.35
N GLY A 45 17.02 -7.19 6.05
CA GLY A 45 16.83 -7.14 7.50
C GLY A 45 15.85 -6.07 7.96
N VAL A 46 14.99 -5.62 7.07
CA VAL A 46 14.02 -4.55 7.33
C VAL A 46 12.86 -5.09 8.17
N ARG A 47 12.45 -4.37 9.19
CA ARG A 47 11.24 -4.69 9.93
C ARG A 47 10.01 -4.18 9.19
N GLY A 48 8.98 -5.00 9.13
CA GLY A 48 7.67 -4.63 8.58
C GLY A 48 6.56 -4.99 9.56
N PRO A 49 5.31 -4.64 9.23
CA PRO A 49 4.16 -5.01 10.06
C PRO A 49 4.06 -6.53 10.21
N ASP A 50 3.80 -6.98 11.44
CA ASP A 50 3.70 -8.40 11.76
C ASP A 50 2.60 -9.08 10.93
N GLY A 51 2.92 -10.24 10.37
CA GLY A 51 1.99 -11.06 9.57
C GLY A 51 1.67 -10.52 8.16
N VAL A 52 2.09 -9.29 7.82
CA VAL A 52 1.82 -8.70 6.49
C VAL A 52 2.80 -9.19 5.44
N ASN A 53 4.09 -9.34 5.80
CA ASN A 53 5.16 -9.78 4.90
C ASN A 53 5.18 -9.02 3.56
N ALA A 54 5.09 -7.71 3.65
CA ALA A 54 5.15 -6.82 2.50
C ALA A 54 5.75 -5.48 2.90
N ILE A 55 6.71 -5.00 2.12
CA ILE A 55 7.32 -3.68 2.26
C ILE A 55 7.18 -2.97 0.91
N ASN A 56 6.54 -1.82 0.92
CA ASN A 56 6.40 -1.01 -0.29
C ASN A 56 7.15 0.32 -0.23
N GLN A 57 7.73 0.66 0.93
CA GLN A 57 8.55 1.84 1.11
C GLN A 57 9.87 1.46 1.78
N LEU A 58 10.98 1.91 1.22
CA LEU A 58 12.33 1.67 1.71
C LEU A 58 13.09 2.99 1.85
N MET A 59 13.87 3.08 2.90
CA MET A 59 14.85 4.14 3.10
C MET A 59 16.23 3.53 3.36
N ARG A 60 17.26 4.09 2.72
CA ARG A 60 18.64 3.82 3.12
C ARG A 60 19.27 5.11 3.63
N SER A 61 19.66 5.11 4.90
CA SER A 61 20.38 6.21 5.53
C SER A 61 21.57 5.66 6.30
N ASN A 62 22.73 6.29 6.16
CA ASN A 62 23.97 5.86 6.80
C ASN A 62 24.29 4.36 6.58
N GLY A 63 24.01 3.84 5.40
CA GLY A 63 24.27 2.45 5.01
C GLY A 63 23.27 1.43 5.62
N ARG A 64 22.23 1.87 6.32
CA ARG A 64 21.19 1.01 6.91
C ARG A 64 19.90 1.13 6.14
N TRP A 65 19.26 -0.02 5.92
CA TRP A 65 17.94 -0.10 5.35
C TRP A 65 16.87 -0.07 6.44
N GLU A 66 15.85 0.73 6.22
CA GLU A 66 14.60 0.75 6.96
C GLU A 66 13.45 0.66 5.96
N GLY A 67 12.28 0.23 6.39
CA GLY A 67 11.12 0.13 5.49
C GLY A 67 9.82 -0.03 6.22
N THR A 68 8.75 0.21 5.49
CA THR A 68 7.39 0.08 6.00
C THR A 68 6.43 -0.37 4.90
N SER A 69 5.24 -0.80 5.32
CA SER A 69 4.12 -1.10 4.42
C SER A 69 3.06 -0.02 4.58
N THR A 70 2.87 0.78 3.55
CA THR A 70 1.90 1.89 3.55
C THR A 70 0.69 1.65 2.65
N ASP A 71 0.64 0.53 1.91
CA ASP A 71 -0.50 0.19 1.04
C ASP A 71 -1.81 0.19 1.84
N GLY A 72 -1.81 -0.42 3.04
CA GLY A 72 -3.01 -0.49 3.88
C GLY A 72 -3.42 0.83 4.49
N ALA A 73 -2.47 1.58 5.05
CA ALA A 73 -2.76 2.91 5.61
C ALA A 73 -3.24 3.88 4.54
N GLY A 74 -2.63 3.82 3.34
CA GLY A 74 -3.07 4.61 2.19
C GLY A 74 -4.49 4.27 1.75
N PHE A 75 -4.83 2.98 1.72
CA PHE A 75 -6.20 2.53 1.41
C PHE A 75 -7.22 3.07 2.43
N VAL A 76 -6.95 2.92 3.72
CA VAL A 76 -7.81 3.44 4.79
C VAL A 76 -8.00 4.95 4.66
N SER A 77 -6.91 5.69 4.44
CA SER A 77 -6.98 7.15 4.26
C SER A 77 -7.79 7.55 3.02
N ALA A 78 -7.64 6.81 1.91
CA ALA A 78 -8.42 7.04 0.70
C ALA A 78 -9.91 6.72 0.92
N CYS A 79 -10.23 5.65 1.66
CA CYS A 79 -11.61 5.33 2.02
C CYS A 79 -12.25 6.45 2.86
N ARG A 80 -11.55 6.96 3.87
CA ARG A 80 -12.01 8.10 4.67
C ARG A 80 -12.22 9.35 3.85
N HIS A 81 -11.34 9.60 2.87
CA HIS A 81 -11.49 10.75 1.96
C HIS A 81 -12.79 10.68 1.14
N ILE A 82 -13.23 9.49 0.74
CA ILE A 82 -14.49 9.29 0.03
C ILE A 82 -15.71 9.03 0.96
N GLY A 83 -15.52 9.22 2.28
CA GLY A 83 -16.60 9.12 3.28
C GLY A 83 -16.88 7.70 3.80
N VAL A 84 -15.95 6.75 3.60
CA VAL A 84 -16.09 5.39 4.14
C VAL A 84 -15.19 5.23 5.36
N GLU A 85 -15.80 5.05 6.55
CA GLU A 85 -15.08 4.81 7.81
C GLU A 85 -14.96 3.30 8.06
N PRO A 86 -13.75 2.76 8.20
CA PRO A 86 -13.54 1.32 8.35
C PRO A 86 -14.32 0.70 9.52
N SER A 87 -14.33 1.35 10.69
CA SER A 87 -15.01 0.83 11.89
C SER A 87 -16.51 0.65 11.75
N GLU A 88 -17.12 1.29 10.74
CA GLU A 88 -18.55 1.25 10.45
C GLU A 88 -18.87 0.49 9.15
N SER A 89 -17.84 -0.13 8.52
CA SER A 89 -17.96 -0.64 7.16
C SER A 89 -17.48 -2.05 6.99
N ILE A 90 -18.04 -2.74 6.00
CA ILE A 90 -17.63 -4.07 5.55
C ILE A 90 -16.93 -3.93 4.21
N LEU A 91 -15.67 -4.35 4.16
CA LEU A 91 -14.86 -4.42 2.94
C LEU A 91 -14.99 -5.80 2.30
N ARG A 92 -15.43 -5.88 1.04
CA ARG A 92 -15.29 -7.07 0.22
C ARG A 92 -14.03 -6.95 -0.61
N MET A 93 -13.10 -7.91 -0.46
CA MET A 93 -11.84 -7.83 -1.18
C MET A 93 -11.47 -9.17 -1.80
N ARG A 94 -11.03 -9.15 -3.05
CA ARG A 94 -10.51 -10.30 -3.78
C ARG A 94 -9.00 -10.26 -3.87
N GLY A 95 -8.37 -11.40 -3.57
CA GLY A 95 -6.92 -11.56 -3.65
C GLY A 95 -6.21 -11.65 -2.30
N GLY A 96 -4.97 -12.16 -2.31
CA GLY A 96 -4.15 -12.41 -1.11
C GLY A 96 -2.69 -12.02 -1.29
N GLY A 97 -2.41 -11.11 -2.24
CA GLY A 97 -1.08 -10.56 -2.48
C GLY A 97 -0.60 -9.60 -1.39
N SER A 98 0.51 -8.91 -1.63
CA SER A 98 1.11 -7.95 -0.68
C SER A 98 0.16 -6.82 -0.32
N ALA A 99 -0.46 -6.19 -1.32
CA ALA A 99 -1.41 -5.12 -1.10
C ALA A 99 -2.63 -5.62 -0.32
N ALA A 100 -3.18 -6.79 -0.68
CA ALA A 100 -4.32 -7.38 0.01
C ALA A 100 -4.04 -7.61 1.49
N ARG A 101 -2.87 -8.16 1.84
CA ARG A 101 -2.49 -8.37 3.24
C ARG A 101 -2.29 -7.07 4.01
N SER A 102 -1.67 -6.07 3.36
CA SER A 102 -1.49 -4.75 3.98
C SER A 102 -2.83 -4.05 4.22
N ILE A 103 -3.75 -4.10 3.25
CA ILE A 103 -5.10 -3.54 3.37
C ILE A 103 -5.90 -4.27 4.44
N ALA A 104 -5.88 -5.62 4.42
CA ALA A 104 -6.60 -6.41 5.43
C ALA A 104 -6.14 -6.10 6.86
N ALA A 105 -4.81 -5.96 7.06
CA ALA A 105 -4.25 -5.62 8.37
C ALA A 105 -4.67 -4.23 8.82
N ALA A 106 -4.55 -3.22 7.96
CA ALA A 106 -4.91 -1.85 8.30
C ALA A 106 -6.42 -1.69 8.53
N TRP A 107 -7.25 -2.29 7.65
CA TRP A 107 -8.70 -2.26 7.78
C TRP A 107 -9.17 -2.88 9.09
N SER A 108 -8.63 -4.05 9.43
CA SER A 108 -8.94 -4.74 10.69
C SER A 108 -8.47 -3.98 11.93
N LEU A 109 -7.30 -3.34 11.86
CA LEU A 109 -6.76 -2.52 12.95
C LEU A 109 -7.68 -1.33 13.26
N GLU A 110 -8.33 -0.76 12.25
CA GLU A 110 -9.31 0.30 12.37
C GLU A 110 -10.72 -0.19 12.73
N GLY A 111 -10.88 -1.48 13.02
CA GLY A 111 -12.15 -2.07 13.47
C GLY A 111 -13.08 -2.52 12.35
N GLY A 112 -12.67 -2.46 11.09
CA GLY A 112 -13.48 -2.85 9.95
C GLY A 112 -13.59 -4.36 9.77
N SER A 113 -14.70 -4.82 9.20
CA SER A 113 -14.95 -6.21 8.85
C SER A 113 -14.58 -6.49 7.40
N ILE A 114 -14.21 -7.75 7.08
CA ILE A 114 -13.73 -8.13 5.75
C ILE A 114 -14.47 -9.38 5.26
N ILE A 115 -14.99 -9.33 4.04
CA ILE A 115 -15.45 -10.49 3.29
C ILE A 115 -14.38 -10.82 2.25
N PRO A 116 -13.57 -11.88 2.46
CA PRO A 116 -12.55 -12.26 1.51
C PRO A 116 -13.16 -13.04 0.35
N GLU A 117 -12.85 -12.63 -0.88
CA GLU A 117 -13.19 -13.36 -2.09
C GLU A 117 -11.96 -14.12 -2.61
N GLU A 118 -12.22 -15.30 -3.15
CA GLU A 118 -11.16 -16.14 -3.69
C GLU A 118 -10.64 -15.56 -5.01
N GLY A 119 -9.33 -15.30 -5.05
CA GLY A 119 -8.58 -14.91 -6.23
C GLY A 119 -7.52 -15.96 -6.57
N ARG A 120 -6.56 -15.62 -7.45
CA ARG A 120 -5.39 -16.47 -7.75
C ARG A 120 -4.60 -16.83 -6.48
N ARG A 121 -4.60 -15.94 -5.51
CA ARG A 121 -4.02 -16.16 -4.18
C ARG A 121 -5.09 -15.91 -3.14
N LYS A 122 -5.25 -16.85 -2.23
CA LYS A 122 -6.13 -16.66 -1.08
C LYS A 122 -5.50 -15.70 -0.08
N LEU A 123 -6.34 -14.94 0.61
CA LEU A 123 -5.92 -14.23 1.80
C LEU A 123 -5.62 -15.25 2.90
N VAL A 124 -4.32 -15.43 3.19
CA VAL A 124 -3.87 -16.38 4.22
C VAL A 124 -4.14 -15.83 5.63
N GLU A 125 -3.95 -16.67 6.65
CA GLU A 125 -4.07 -16.25 8.05
C GLU A 125 -3.14 -15.07 8.38
N GLY A 126 -3.64 -14.18 9.21
CA GLY A 126 -2.92 -12.98 9.59
C GLY A 126 -3.64 -12.17 10.65
N PRO A 127 -3.17 -10.96 10.99
CA PRO A 127 -3.73 -10.13 12.05
C PRO A 127 -5.21 -9.73 11.84
N TRP A 128 -5.73 -9.91 10.63
CA TRP A 128 -7.14 -9.67 10.24
C TRP A 128 -8.09 -10.81 10.54
N GLN A 129 -7.63 -11.92 11.13
CA GLN A 129 -8.42 -13.16 11.24
C GLN A 129 -9.74 -12.96 11.98
N THR A 130 -9.75 -12.13 13.01
CA THR A 130 -10.95 -11.84 13.82
C THR A 130 -11.95 -10.92 13.12
N SER A 131 -11.57 -10.28 12.06
CA SER A 131 -12.39 -9.36 11.26
C SER A 131 -13.04 -10.04 10.05
N LEU A 132 -12.73 -11.32 9.80
CA LEU A 132 -13.25 -12.04 8.64
C LEU A 132 -14.72 -12.42 8.84
N LEU A 133 -15.51 -12.14 7.80
CA LEU A 133 -16.91 -12.58 7.69
C LEU A 133 -17.04 -13.58 6.53
N GLY A 134 -17.90 -14.56 6.70
CA GLY A 134 -18.19 -15.55 5.66
C GLY A 134 -19.08 -15.02 4.52
N SER A 135 -19.93 -14.03 4.81
CA SER A 135 -20.84 -13.40 3.85
C SER A 135 -21.43 -12.11 4.44
N GLY A 136 -22.09 -11.32 3.62
CA GLY A 136 -22.76 -10.09 4.02
C GLY A 136 -22.87 -9.08 2.87
N ASN A 137 -23.55 -7.98 3.12
CA ASN A 137 -23.56 -6.84 2.21
C ASN A 137 -22.32 -5.98 2.48
N ALA A 138 -21.54 -5.72 1.46
CA ALA A 138 -20.35 -4.90 1.59
C ALA A 138 -20.66 -3.42 1.30
N ASP A 139 -20.08 -2.54 2.10
CA ASP A 139 -20.15 -1.10 1.88
C ASP A 139 -19.17 -0.66 0.80
N ILE A 140 -18.00 -1.31 0.76
CA ILE A 140 -16.98 -1.06 -0.25
C ILE A 140 -16.40 -2.37 -0.77
N SER A 141 -16.06 -2.42 -2.06
CA SER A 141 -15.42 -3.58 -2.68
C SER A 141 -14.19 -3.21 -3.50
N ILE A 142 -13.20 -4.11 -3.53
CA ILE A 142 -11.96 -3.94 -4.28
C ILE A 142 -11.45 -5.28 -4.82
N ASP A 143 -11.07 -5.30 -6.11
CA ASP A 143 -10.40 -6.42 -6.74
C ASP A 143 -8.89 -6.16 -6.82
N LEU A 144 -8.13 -6.84 -5.95
CA LEU A 144 -6.67 -6.75 -5.88
C LEU A 144 -5.95 -7.83 -6.71
N ASP A 145 -6.70 -8.67 -7.39
CA ASP A 145 -6.18 -9.67 -8.34
C ASP A 145 -6.22 -9.18 -9.80
N ALA A 146 -7.03 -8.17 -10.09
CA ALA A 146 -7.07 -7.48 -11.37
C ALA A 146 -5.77 -6.70 -11.66
N ALA A 147 -5.68 -6.04 -12.79
CA ALA A 147 -4.56 -5.16 -13.10
C ALA A 147 -4.33 -4.13 -11.95
N PRO A 148 -3.09 -3.82 -11.59
CA PRO A 148 -1.83 -4.26 -12.20
C PRO A 148 -1.33 -5.64 -11.75
N ALA A 149 -2.06 -6.38 -10.93
CA ALA A 149 -1.65 -7.70 -10.44
C ALA A 149 -1.66 -8.81 -11.53
N GLY A 150 -2.22 -8.52 -12.71
CA GLY A 150 -2.16 -9.36 -13.90
C GLY A 150 -3.21 -10.48 -13.96
N GLY A 151 -4.21 -10.47 -13.08
CA GLY A 151 -5.38 -11.32 -13.17
C GLY A 151 -6.50 -10.70 -14.00
N GLU A 152 -7.52 -11.51 -14.31
CA GLU A 152 -8.76 -10.99 -14.88
C GLU A 152 -9.54 -10.20 -13.85
N SER A 153 -10.10 -9.07 -14.26
CA SER A 153 -10.96 -8.25 -13.42
C SER A 153 -12.28 -8.95 -13.16
N MET A 154 -12.75 -8.88 -11.92
CA MET A 154 -14.05 -9.39 -11.51
C MET A 154 -14.85 -8.24 -10.88
N GLU A 155 -16.11 -8.12 -11.27
CA GLU A 155 -17.04 -7.24 -10.58
C GLU A 155 -17.42 -7.85 -9.23
N LEU A 156 -17.16 -7.11 -8.16
CA LEU A 156 -17.47 -7.52 -6.80
C LEU A 156 -18.68 -6.71 -6.29
N GLU A 157 -19.59 -7.40 -5.63
CA GLU A 157 -20.72 -6.73 -5.00
C GLU A 157 -20.28 -5.82 -3.86
N GLY A 158 -20.72 -4.58 -3.87
CA GLY A 158 -20.47 -3.55 -2.85
C GLY A 158 -21.21 -2.26 -3.21
N GLN A 159 -21.55 -1.45 -2.21
CA GLN A 159 -22.21 -0.17 -2.45
C GLN A 159 -21.29 0.79 -3.22
N ILE A 160 -19.99 0.78 -2.90
CA ILE A 160 -18.94 1.54 -3.57
C ILE A 160 -17.92 0.55 -4.12
N GLN A 161 -17.61 0.64 -5.41
CA GLN A 161 -16.57 -0.16 -6.03
C GLN A 161 -15.36 0.72 -6.30
N VAL A 162 -14.18 0.30 -5.84
CA VAL A 162 -12.94 1.03 -6.04
C VAL A 162 -11.89 0.19 -6.76
N SER A 163 -10.97 0.86 -7.44
CA SER A 163 -9.85 0.25 -8.15
C SER A 163 -8.53 0.91 -7.75
N ILE A 164 -7.47 0.12 -7.74
CA ILE A 164 -6.08 0.61 -7.58
C ILE A 164 -5.36 0.75 -8.92
N SER A 165 -6.03 0.48 -10.02
CA SER A 165 -5.48 0.68 -11.36
C SER A 165 -5.55 2.16 -11.75
N TYR A 166 -4.45 2.68 -12.24
CA TYR A 166 -4.35 4.04 -12.80
C TYR A 166 -3.53 4.01 -14.09
N ASN A 167 -3.72 5.01 -14.93
CA ASN A 167 -3.03 5.19 -16.20
C ASN A 167 -2.73 6.69 -16.40
N GLU A 168 -2.23 7.06 -17.56
CA GLU A 168 -1.87 8.45 -17.89
C GLU A 168 -3.07 9.42 -17.88
N ASP A 169 -4.28 8.90 -18.08
CA ASP A 169 -5.53 9.68 -18.07
C ASP A 169 -6.18 9.76 -16.69
N SER A 170 -5.59 9.13 -15.65
CA SER A 170 -6.14 9.13 -14.30
C SER A 170 -6.12 10.53 -13.69
N SER A 171 -7.22 10.90 -13.05
CA SER A 171 -7.41 12.19 -12.40
C SER A 171 -7.14 12.11 -10.89
N LYS A 172 -6.97 13.27 -10.25
CA LYS A 172 -6.81 13.36 -8.80
C LYS A 172 -8.06 12.91 -8.01
N GLU A 173 -9.19 12.76 -8.68
CA GLU A 173 -10.44 12.27 -8.09
C GLU A 173 -10.53 10.74 -8.15
N ASP A 174 -9.65 10.08 -8.92
CA ASP A 174 -9.62 8.63 -9.01
C ASP A 174 -9.09 8.01 -7.71
N PHE A 175 -9.78 7.02 -7.19
CA PHE A 175 -9.43 6.37 -5.93
C PHE A 175 -7.97 5.88 -5.89
N ALA A 176 -7.46 5.36 -7.00
CA ALA A 176 -6.09 4.90 -7.10
C ALA A 176 -5.06 6.03 -6.89
N VAL A 177 -5.32 7.22 -7.44
CA VAL A 177 -4.47 8.41 -7.27
C VAL A 177 -4.53 8.90 -5.82
N ILE A 178 -5.73 8.98 -5.24
CA ILE A 178 -5.94 9.34 -3.82
C ILE A 178 -5.17 8.38 -2.93
N MET A 179 -5.27 7.07 -3.18
CA MET A 179 -4.58 6.04 -2.41
C MET A 179 -3.05 6.17 -2.50
N VAL A 180 -2.50 6.41 -3.70
CA VAL A 180 -1.05 6.60 -3.89
C VAL A 180 -0.57 7.85 -3.14
N ALA A 181 -1.29 8.97 -3.24
CA ALA A 181 -0.97 10.19 -2.49
C ALA A 181 -0.96 9.93 -0.97
N ALA A 182 -1.98 9.24 -0.46
CA ALA A 182 -2.07 8.88 0.95
C ALA A 182 -0.94 7.93 1.40
N GLN A 183 -0.56 6.94 0.57
CA GLN A 183 0.59 6.06 0.85
C GLN A 183 1.89 6.84 1.01
N HIS A 184 2.11 7.82 0.14
CA HIS A 184 3.32 8.66 0.21
C HIS A 184 3.30 9.57 1.43
N LEU A 185 2.19 10.19 1.79
CA LEU A 185 2.07 10.97 3.03
C LEU A 185 2.38 10.11 4.26
N GLU A 186 1.85 8.89 4.31
CA GLU A 186 2.15 7.95 5.39
C GLU A 186 3.64 7.57 5.43
N ALA A 187 4.26 7.31 4.27
CA ALA A 187 5.69 7.01 4.19
C ALA A 187 6.55 8.19 4.68
N TRP A 188 6.20 9.42 4.32
CA TRP A 188 6.89 10.60 4.82
C TRP A 188 6.74 10.76 6.33
N GLY A 189 5.54 10.56 6.87
CA GLY A 189 5.24 10.71 8.28
C GLY A 189 5.81 9.59 9.17
N SER A 190 5.97 8.38 8.65
CA SER A 190 6.41 7.22 9.43
C SER A 190 7.86 6.80 9.19
N LEU A 191 8.42 7.05 8.01
CA LEU A 191 9.71 6.54 7.61
C LEU A 191 10.71 7.64 7.16
N PHE A 192 10.34 8.44 6.16
CA PHE A 192 11.30 9.35 5.52
C PHE A 192 11.62 10.59 6.35
N ALA A 193 10.64 11.18 7.00
CA ALA A 193 10.83 12.36 7.82
C ALA A 193 9.91 12.39 9.07
N PRO A 194 9.98 11.38 9.95
CA PRO A 194 9.05 11.25 11.08
C PRO A 194 9.13 12.44 12.05
N SER A 195 10.29 13.07 12.16
CA SER A 195 10.47 14.28 12.98
C SER A 195 9.79 15.54 12.41
N ARG A 196 9.29 15.48 11.19
CA ARG A 196 8.59 16.56 10.48
C ARG A 196 7.14 16.22 10.15
N LYS A 197 6.59 15.18 10.76
CA LYS A 197 5.22 14.70 10.50
C LYS A 197 4.18 15.83 10.60
N GLU A 198 4.32 16.71 11.60
CA GLU A 198 3.41 17.83 11.81
C GLU A 198 3.47 18.93 10.73
N LEU A 199 4.48 18.89 9.87
CA LEU A 199 4.66 19.83 8.74
C LEU A 199 4.15 19.26 7.42
N LEU A 200 3.71 18.02 7.40
CA LEU A 200 3.16 17.41 6.19
C LEU A 200 1.79 18.03 5.87
N PRO A 201 1.49 18.21 4.57
CA PRO A 201 0.17 18.67 4.17
C PRO A 201 -0.88 17.61 4.53
N ARG A 202 -2.12 18.02 4.67
CA ARG A 202 -3.26 17.10 4.68
C ARG A 202 -3.45 16.49 3.29
N LEU A 203 -4.12 15.35 3.23
CA LEU A 203 -4.38 14.66 1.94
C LEU A 203 -5.10 15.58 0.95
N ASP A 204 -6.14 16.31 1.42
CA ASP A 204 -6.89 17.26 0.58
C ASP A 204 -5.99 18.37 0.00
N GLU A 205 -5.07 18.90 0.82
CA GLU A 205 -4.12 19.92 0.41
C GLU A 205 -3.17 19.37 -0.66
N LEU A 206 -2.65 18.14 -0.46
CA LEU A 206 -1.77 17.50 -1.43
C LEU A 206 -2.50 17.26 -2.76
N LEU A 207 -3.73 16.71 -2.72
CA LEU A 207 -4.53 16.46 -3.92
C LEU A 207 -4.89 17.74 -4.67
N SER A 208 -4.98 18.88 -3.97
CA SER A 208 -5.24 20.17 -4.62
C SER A 208 -4.07 20.67 -5.47
N LEU A 209 -2.86 20.10 -5.29
CA LEU A 209 -1.65 20.45 -6.05
C LEU A 209 -1.44 19.59 -7.30
N LEU A 210 -2.18 18.50 -7.45
CA LEU A 210 -2.20 17.63 -8.63
C LEU A 210 -3.21 18.16 -9.67
#